data_3d85880545d40935838ce783bc6a9b62
#
_entry.id   3d85880545d40935838ce783bc6a9b62
#
_cell.length_a   1.000
_cell.length_b   1.000
_cell.length_c   1.000
_cell.angle_alpha   90.00
_cell.angle_beta   90.00
_cell.angle_gamma   90.00
#
_symmetry.space_group_name_H-M   'P 1'
#
loop_
_entity.id
_entity.type
_entity.pdbx_description
1 polymer ?
#
loop_
_entity_poly.entity_id
_entity_poly.type
_entity_poly.pdbx_seq_one_letter_code
_entity_poly.pdbx_strand_id
1 'polypeptide(L)' 'MTKDYRKRIVVDPEIMMGKPVIAGTRIPVELILRDLGAGITAEELLRAFPRLTMDDIRAAQALG' A
#
# COMPACT_ATOMS: atom_id res chain seq x y z
N MET A 1 -19.34 -0.29 -10.16
CA MET A 1 -18.12 -0.55 -10.93
C MET A 1 -17.01 -1.00 -9.98
N THR A 2 -16.37 -2.10 -10.30
CA THR A 2 -15.33 -2.67 -9.43
C THR A 2 -13.98 -2.02 -9.74
N LYS A 3 -13.31 -1.51 -8.73
CA LYS A 3 -11.96 -0.98 -8.90
C LYS A 3 -10.98 -2.14 -8.98
N ASP A 4 -10.05 -2.05 -9.91
CA ASP A 4 -8.98 -3.04 -10.01
C ASP A 4 -7.81 -2.61 -9.13
N TYR A 5 -7.82 -3.04 -7.89
CA TYR A 5 -6.77 -2.69 -6.93
C TYR A 5 -5.42 -3.27 -7.28
N ARG A 6 -5.38 -4.32 -8.11
CA ARG A 6 -4.11 -4.94 -8.51
C ARG A 6 -3.24 -4.00 -9.33
N LYS A 7 -3.84 -3.03 -10.02
CA LYS A 7 -3.09 -2.03 -10.77
C LYS A 7 -2.33 -1.05 -9.88
N ARG A 8 -2.69 -0.97 -8.62
CA ARG A 8 -2.04 -0.08 -7.66
C ARG A 8 -0.90 -0.75 -6.92
N ILE A 9 -0.69 -2.05 -7.15
CA ILE A 9 0.34 -2.81 -6.46
C ILE A 9 1.28 -3.40 -7.50
N VAL A 10 2.57 -3.20 -7.28
CA VAL A 10 3.62 -3.64 -8.19
C VAL A 10 4.53 -4.61 -7.45
N VAL A 11 4.91 -5.69 -8.16
CA VAL A 11 5.91 -6.63 -7.68
C VAL A 11 7.06 -6.59 -8.69
N ASP A 12 8.17 -5.98 -8.28
CA ASP A 12 9.34 -5.82 -9.15
C ASP A 12 10.57 -6.31 -8.37
N PRO A 13 11.35 -7.27 -8.91
CA PRO A 13 12.53 -7.78 -8.21
C PRO A 13 13.54 -6.71 -7.83
N GLU A 14 13.57 -5.59 -8.56
CA GLU A 14 14.49 -4.50 -8.29
C GLU A 14 13.97 -3.52 -7.23
N ILE A 15 12.70 -3.65 -6.85
CA ILE A 15 12.10 -2.80 -5.83
C ILE A 15 11.80 -3.66 -4.60
N MET A 16 12.43 -3.32 -3.49
CA MET A 16 12.21 -3.99 -2.21
C MET A 16 12.33 -5.52 -2.31
N MET A 17 13.25 -5.98 -3.15
CA MET A 17 13.55 -7.41 -3.34
C MET A 17 12.33 -8.22 -3.78
N GLY A 18 11.47 -7.63 -4.60
CA GLY A 18 10.30 -8.32 -5.14
C GLY A 18 9.10 -8.34 -4.23
N LYS A 19 9.11 -7.58 -3.14
CA LYS A 19 7.94 -7.45 -2.28
C LYS A 19 6.87 -6.58 -2.93
N PRO A 20 5.58 -6.88 -2.72
CA PRO A 20 4.52 -6.02 -3.23
C PRO A 20 4.63 -4.60 -2.64
N VAL A 21 4.63 -3.62 -3.52
CA VAL A 21 4.68 -2.21 -3.11
C VAL A 21 3.57 -1.43 -3.83
N ILE A 22 3.24 -0.28 -3.27
CA ILE A 22 2.27 0.62 -3.91
C ILE A 22 2.92 1.23 -5.15
N ALA A 23 2.23 1.18 -6.28
CA ALA A 23 2.72 1.68 -7.56
C ALA A 23 3.16 3.14 -7.44
N GLY A 24 4.32 3.44 -8.05
CA GLY A 24 4.89 4.79 -8.00
C GLY A 24 5.58 5.13 -6.69
N THR A 25 5.68 4.19 -5.77
CA THR A 25 6.33 4.38 -4.47
C THR A 25 7.21 3.19 -4.15
N ARG A 26 7.92 3.27 -3.01
CA ARG A 26 8.63 2.12 -2.44
C ARG A 26 7.98 1.68 -1.13
N ILE A 27 6.69 2.00 -0.95
CA ILE A 27 5.95 1.68 0.26
C ILE A 27 5.45 0.24 0.16
N PRO A 28 5.97 -0.70 0.97
CA PRO A 28 5.52 -2.09 0.90
C PRO A 28 4.09 -2.23 1.42
N VAL A 29 3.32 -3.10 0.78
CA VAL A 29 1.96 -3.42 1.24
C VAL A 29 2.00 -3.93 2.69
N GLU A 30 2.99 -4.76 3.03
CA GLU A 30 3.10 -5.31 4.39
C GLU A 30 3.27 -4.22 5.46
N LEU A 31 3.93 -3.12 5.12
CA LEU A 31 4.08 -2.00 6.07
C LEU A 31 2.71 -1.38 6.38
N ILE A 32 1.91 -1.17 5.35
CA ILE A 32 0.56 -0.60 5.52
C ILE A 32 -0.29 -1.52 6.39
N LEU A 33 -0.29 -2.82 6.08
CA LEU A 33 -1.09 -3.78 6.83
C LEU A 33 -0.62 -3.90 8.27
N ARG A 34 0.70 -3.90 8.49
CA ARG A 34 1.27 -3.97 9.83
C ARG A 34 0.88 -2.75 10.66
N ASP A 35 0.99 -1.57 10.09
CA ASP A 35 0.68 -0.34 10.80
C ASP A 35 -0.80 -0.24 11.14
N LEU A 36 -1.67 -0.60 10.20
CA LEU A 36 -3.12 -0.64 10.48
C LEU A 36 -3.43 -1.64 11.58
N GLY A 37 -2.77 -2.80 11.56
CA GLY A 37 -2.93 -3.81 12.60
C GLY A 37 -2.43 -3.37 13.96
N ALA A 38 -1.48 -2.45 13.99
CA ALA A 38 -0.93 -1.88 15.23
C ALA A 38 -1.75 -0.70 15.77
N GLY A 39 -2.84 -0.34 15.09
CA GLY A 39 -3.71 0.74 15.54
C GLY A 39 -3.44 2.09 14.89
N ILE A 40 -2.48 2.16 13.97
CA ILE A 40 -2.24 3.39 13.21
C ILE A 40 -3.38 3.56 12.21
N THR A 41 -3.98 4.75 12.17
CA THR A 41 -5.13 4.98 11.29
C THR A 41 -4.69 5.23 9.87
N ALA A 42 -5.63 5.01 8.91
CA ALA A 42 -5.39 5.34 7.52
C ALA A 42 -5.02 6.82 7.36
N GLU A 43 -5.67 7.71 8.11
CA GLU A 43 -5.38 9.13 8.05
C GLU A 43 -3.94 9.43 8.48
N GLU A 44 -3.44 8.74 9.49
CA GLU A 44 -2.06 8.90 9.92
C GLU A 44 -1.08 8.43 8.86
N LEU A 45 -1.39 7.33 8.16
CA LEU A 45 -0.58 6.85 7.06
C LEU A 45 -0.55 7.85 5.91
N LEU A 46 -1.70 8.42 5.56
CA LEU A 46 -1.78 9.43 4.49
C LEU A 46 -0.95 10.67 4.83
N ARG A 47 -0.86 11.01 6.09
CA ARG A 47 -0.05 12.14 6.55
C ARG A 47 1.44 11.83 6.49
N ALA A 48 1.80 10.59 6.87
CA ALA A 48 3.20 10.16 6.89
C ALA A 48 3.77 9.96 5.49
N PHE A 49 2.93 9.52 4.55
CA PHE A 49 3.33 9.23 3.17
C PHE A 49 2.50 10.06 2.20
N PRO A 50 2.98 11.26 1.81
CA PRO A 50 2.20 12.16 0.95
C PRO A 50 1.78 11.58 -0.40
N ARG A 51 2.52 10.59 -0.91
CA ARG A 51 2.18 9.93 -2.17
C ARG A 51 1.11 8.87 -2.03
N LEU A 52 0.82 8.46 -0.81
CA LEU A 52 -0.17 7.43 -0.54
C LEU A 52 -1.58 8.02 -0.67
N THR A 53 -2.50 7.24 -1.25
CA THR A 53 -3.91 7.62 -1.35
C THR A 53 -4.76 6.63 -0.58
N MET A 54 -6.01 7.00 -0.31
CA MET A 54 -6.94 6.08 0.34
C MET A 54 -7.19 4.84 -0.51
N ASP A 55 -7.24 4.99 -1.84
CA ASP A 55 -7.39 3.84 -2.73
C ASP A 55 -6.19 2.90 -2.64
N ASP A 56 -4.99 3.44 -2.42
CA ASP A 56 -3.81 2.60 -2.22
C ASP A 56 -3.93 1.77 -0.94
N ILE A 57 -4.44 2.37 0.13
CA ILE A 57 -4.66 1.66 1.39
C ILE A 57 -5.69 0.56 1.21
N ARG A 58 -6.77 0.84 0.48
CA ARG A 58 -7.78 -0.17 0.17
C ARG A 58 -7.22 -1.30 -0.67
N ALA A 59 -6.35 -0.98 -1.62
CA ALA A 59 -5.68 -1.99 -2.42
C ALA A 59 -4.81 -2.91 -1.57
N ALA A 60 -4.07 -2.33 -0.62
CA ALA A 60 -3.25 -3.10 0.30
C ALA A 60 -4.11 -4.05 1.14
N GLN A 61 -5.24 -3.55 1.66
CA GLN A 61 -6.16 -4.37 2.45
C GLN A 61 -6.80 -5.48 1.61
N ALA A 62 -7.11 -5.20 0.35
CA ALA A 62 -7.70 -6.19 -0.55
C ALA A 62 -6.72 -7.31 -0.88
N LEU A 63 -5.42 -6.99 -0.98
CA LEU A 63 -4.38 -7.97 -1.24
C LEU A 63 -4.10 -8.83 0.00
N GLY A 64 -4.05 -8.20 1.15
CA GLY A 64 -3.83 -8.87 2.42
C GLY A 64 -5.08 -9.49 2.97
#